data_4e9c155d61c4608b1b8f99b6b024e484
#
_entry.id   4e9c155d61c4608b1b8f99b6b024e484
#
_cell.length_a   1.000
_cell.length_b   1.000
_cell.length_c   1.000
_cell.angle_alpha   90.00
_cell.angle_beta   90.00
_cell.angle_gamma   90.00
#
_symmetry.space_group_name_H-M   'P 1'
#
loop_
_entity.id
_entity.type
_entity.pdbx_description
1 polymer ?
#
loop_
_entity_poly.entity_id
_entity_poly.type
_entity_poly.pdbx_seq_one_letter_code
_entity_poly.pdbx_strand_id
1 'polypeptide(L)'
;FDTRTKGPDLVMAYNFAFGPGEVNLTGAYNYNKTEVTGGDFAANTTSADRFEKGIPENTANLQANYTLGKWDMFGRMRYYGEWRDYSGNSTGDIFQDFGAMVLFDLGATYQVNDNLSVRVGAENVFDQYPDEATYQASRGLIYSRNAPYDTDGGQYYVRLDLSF
;
A
#
# COMPACT_ATOMS: atom_id res chain seq x y z
N PHE A 1 -2.44 -20.61 -19.57
CA PHE A 1 -1.05 -20.16 -19.47
C PHE A 1 -0.45 -20.62 -18.14
N ASP A 2 0.85 -20.82 -18.12
CA ASP A 2 1.54 -21.32 -16.93
C ASP A 2 2.37 -20.19 -16.32
N THR A 3 2.35 -20.10 -14.99
CA THR A 3 3.13 -19.10 -14.23
C THR A 3 3.90 -19.77 -13.11
N ARG A 4 5.00 -19.15 -12.74
CA ARG A 4 5.79 -19.53 -11.59
C ARG A 4 6.04 -18.32 -10.73
N THR A 5 5.53 -18.33 -9.50
CA THR A 5 5.79 -17.29 -8.51
C THR A 5 6.72 -17.81 -7.42
N LYS A 6 7.70 -17.01 -7.05
CA LYS A 6 8.67 -17.30 -5.98
C LYS A 6 8.91 -16.04 -5.16
N GLY A 7 9.08 -16.22 -3.85
CA GLY A 7 9.48 -15.13 -2.98
C GLY A 7 9.40 -15.51 -1.51
N PRO A 8 10.17 -14.85 -0.66
CA PRO A 8 10.04 -14.95 0.78
C PRO A 8 9.00 -13.97 1.32
N ASP A 9 8.32 -14.41 2.38
CA ASP A 9 7.50 -13.58 3.25
C ASP A 9 8.16 -13.50 4.62
N LEU A 10 8.32 -12.30 5.14
CA LEU A 10 8.79 -12.04 6.49
C LEU A 10 7.70 -11.34 7.28
N VAL A 11 7.32 -11.90 8.42
CA VAL A 11 6.37 -11.30 9.35
C VAL A 11 7.02 -11.17 10.71
N MET A 12 6.88 -10.04 11.36
CA MET A 12 7.36 -9.81 12.72
C MET A 12 6.27 -9.21 13.59
N ALA A 13 6.29 -9.58 14.87
CA ALA A 13 5.49 -8.93 15.92
C ALA A 13 6.35 -8.85 17.18
N TYR A 14 6.37 -7.69 17.81
CA TYR A 14 7.13 -7.44 19.02
C TYR A 14 6.41 -6.48 19.95
N ASN A 15 6.33 -6.85 21.22
CA ASN A 15 5.70 -6.04 22.26
C ASN A 15 6.76 -5.62 23.27
N PHE A 16 6.74 -4.35 23.67
CA PHE A 16 7.63 -3.83 24.71
C PHE A 16 7.02 -2.65 25.44
N ALA A 17 7.44 -2.47 26.69
CA ALA A 17 7.09 -1.29 27.47
C ALA A 17 7.92 -0.08 27.00
N PHE A 18 7.25 1.06 26.80
CA PHE A 18 7.90 2.31 26.46
C PHE A 18 7.35 3.44 27.35
N GLY A 19 8.17 3.91 28.28
CA GLY A 19 7.72 4.85 29.30
C GLY A 19 6.58 4.26 30.14
N PRO A 20 5.46 4.98 30.34
CA PRO A 20 4.30 4.50 31.09
C PRO A 20 3.31 3.66 30.24
N GLY A 21 3.59 3.42 28.97
CA GLY A 21 2.71 2.71 28.07
C GLY A 21 3.35 1.48 27.44
N GLU A 22 2.64 0.86 26.52
CA GLU A 22 3.05 -0.34 25.80
C GLU A 22 3.06 -0.09 24.31
N VAL A 23 4.10 -0.57 23.62
CA VAL A 23 4.21 -0.57 22.17
C VAL A 23 4.01 -1.98 21.65
N ASN A 24 3.11 -2.11 20.69
CA ASN A 24 3.00 -3.27 19.82
C ASN A 24 3.54 -2.88 18.44
N LEU A 25 4.63 -3.48 18.03
CA LEU A 25 5.25 -3.30 16.71
C LEU A 25 4.95 -4.52 15.86
N THR A 26 4.35 -4.30 14.69
CA THR A 26 4.11 -5.33 13.70
C THR A 26 4.68 -4.93 12.36
N GLY A 27 5.21 -5.89 11.62
CA GLY A 27 5.74 -5.64 10.30
C GLY A 27 5.57 -6.84 9.41
N ALA A 28 5.43 -6.58 8.13
CA ALA A 28 5.44 -7.58 7.08
C ALA A 28 6.25 -7.06 5.90
N TYR A 29 7.04 -7.93 5.32
CA TYR A 29 7.75 -7.70 4.06
C TYR A 29 7.46 -8.89 3.15
N ASN A 30 7.07 -8.59 1.93
CA ASN A 30 6.82 -9.57 0.90
C ASN A 30 7.71 -9.27 -0.31
N TYR A 31 8.38 -10.29 -0.81
CA TYR A 31 9.02 -10.26 -2.10
C TYR A 31 8.43 -11.38 -2.96
N ASN A 32 7.82 -11.04 -4.08
CA ASN A 32 7.23 -11.98 -5.02
C ASN A 32 7.69 -11.69 -6.43
N LYS A 33 8.38 -12.64 -7.03
CA LYS A 33 8.71 -12.61 -8.45
C LYS A 33 7.87 -13.62 -9.19
N THR A 34 7.07 -13.14 -10.14
CA THR A 34 6.25 -13.97 -11.03
C THR A 34 6.85 -14.01 -12.42
N GLU A 35 6.95 -15.19 -13.00
CA GLU A 35 7.42 -15.43 -14.36
C GLU A 35 6.33 -16.20 -15.13
N VAL A 36 6.06 -15.80 -16.37
CA VAL A 36 5.20 -16.53 -17.30
C VAL A 36 6.04 -17.59 -18.00
N THR A 37 5.70 -18.85 -17.80
CA THR A 37 6.53 -19.99 -18.24
C THR A 37 5.94 -20.76 -19.42
N GLY A 38 4.67 -20.50 -19.79
CA GLY A 38 4.04 -21.23 -20.90
C GLY A 38 2.71 -20.66 -21.35
N GLY A 39 2.19 -21.23 -22.46
CA GLY A 39 0.93 -20.83 -23.08
C GLY A 39 1.04 -19.62 -24.00
N ASP A 40 -0.09 -19.15 -24.50
CA ASP A 40 -0.17 -18.03 -25.46
C ASP A 40 0.39 -16.71 -24.90
N PHE A 41 0.35 -16.53 -23.59
CA PHE A 41 0.93 -15.36 -22.92
C PHE A 41 2.46 -15.34 -22.99
N ALA A 42 3.12 -16.48 -22.95
CA ALA A 42 4.57 -16.56 -23.10
C ALA A 42 5.03 -16.19 -24.53
N ALA A 43 4.18 -16.40 -25.52
CA ALA A 43 4.44 -16.02 -26.92
C ALA A 43 4.22 -14.51 -27.15
N ASN A 44 3.48 -13.81 -26.27
CA ASN A 44 3.25 -12.39 -26.36
C ASN A 44 4.01 -11.66 -25.25
N THR A 45 5.15 -11.06 -25.60
CA THR A 45 6.06 -10.40 -24.66
C THR A 45 5.39 -9.29 -23.86
N THR A 46 4.49 -8.50 -24.46
CA THR A 46 3.73 -7.45 -23.78
C THR A 46 2.79 -8.02 -22.71
N SER A 47 2.10 -9.10 -23.03
CA SER A 47 1.18 -9.76 -22.09
C SER A 47 1.93 -10.41 -20.94
N ALA A 48 3.05 -11.06 -21.21
CA ALA A 48 3.92 -11.65 -20.20
C ALA A 48 4.48 -10.55 -19.26
N ASP A 49 5.04 -9.50 -19.83
CA ASP A 49 5.64 -8.39 -19.07
C ASP A 49 4.61 -7.65 -18.19
N ARG A 50 3.38 -7.45 -18.70
CA ARG A 50 2.26 -6.90 -17.89
C ARG A 50 1.96 -7.75 -16.67
N PHE A 51 2.00 -9.05 -16.83
CA PHE A 51 1.71 -9.99 -15.76
C PHE A 51 2.85 -10.06 -14.75
N GLU A 52 4.08 -10.03 -15.24
CA GLU A 52 5.30 -10.14 -14.43
C GLU A 52 5.61 -8.85 -13.65
N LYS A 53 5.38 -7.67 -14.26
CA LYS A 53 5.79 -6.36 -13.71
C LYS A 53 4.64 -5.43 -13.35
N GLY A 54 3.39 -5.82 -13.61
CA GLY A 54 2.21 -5.00 -13.32
C GLY A 54 1.89 -4.84 -11.83
N ILE A 55 2.58 -5.60 -10.97
CA ILE A 55 2.47 -5.52 -9.52
C ILE A 55 3.89 -5.39 -8.96
N PRO A 56 4.14 -4.54 -7.94
CA PRO A 56 5.44 -4.44 -7.30
C PRO A 56 5.93 -5.80 -6.79
N GLU A 57 7.16 -6.16 -7.12
CA GLU A 57 7.78 -7.37 -6.56
C GLU A 57 8.01 -7.25 -5.05
N ASN A 58 8.19 -6.02 -4.56
CA ASN A 58 8.49 -5.72 -3.17
C ASN A 58 7.39 -4.91 -2.55
N THR A 59 6.84 -5.38 -1.43
CA THR A 59 5.93 -4.61 -0.59
C THR A 59 6.30 -4.78 0.88
N ALA A 60 6.09 -3.73 1.68
CA ALA A 60 6.28 -3.80 3.10
C ALA A 60 5.25 -2.96 3.84
N ASN A 61 4.91 -3.38 5.05
CA ASN A 61 4.24 -2.53 6.01
C ASN A 61 4.92 -2.64 7.38
N LEU A 62 4.94 -1.54 8.09
CA LEU A 62 5.40 -1.48 9.47
C LEU A 62 4.41 -0.63 10.26
N GLN A 63 3.87 -1.17 11.33
CA GLN A 63 2.92 -0.48 12.19
C GLN A 63 3.38 -0.54 13.64
N ALA A 64 3.38 0.60 14.30
CA ALA A 64 3.55 0.73 15.74
C ALA A 64 2.23 1.20 16.35
N ASN A 65 1.72 0.46 17.32
CA ASN A 65 0.59 0.86 18.14
C ASN A 65 1.12 1.16 19.55
N TYR A 66 0.74 2.31 20.11
CA TYR A 66 1.12 2.71 21.45
C TYR A 66 -0.11 2.94 22.31
N THR A 67 -0.23 2.17 23.36
CA THR A 67 -1.33 2.28 24.34
C THR A 67 -0.84 2.94 25.61
N LEU A 68 -1.51 4.04 26.00
CA LEU A 68 -1.22 4.79 27.20
C LEU A 68 -2.50 5.22 27.92
N GLY A 69 -2.89 4.50 28.96
CA GLY A 69 -4.10 4.78 29.70
C GLY A 69 -5.35 4.76 28.82
N LYS A 70 -5.94 5.92 28.56
CA LYS A 70 -7.12 6.07 27.68
C LYS A 70 -6.80 6.37 26.22
N TRP A 71 -5.52 6.39 25.87
CA TRP A 71 -5.06 6.67 24.52
C TRP A 71 -4.55 5.40 23.83
N ASP A 72 -5.02 5.20 22.62
CA ASP A 72 -4.46 4.26 21.65
C ASP A 72 -4.02 5.04 20.41
N MET A 73 -2.74 4.99 20.11
CA MET A 73 -2.14 5.71 18.98
C MET A 73 -1.49 4.72 18.03
N PHE A 74 -1.53 5.00 16.74
CA PHE A 74 -0.78 4.21 15.77
C PHE A 74 -0.06 5.08 14.74
N GLY A 75 1.06 4.56 14.27
CA GLY A 75 1.72 5.03 13.07
C GLY A 75 1.98 3.83 12.16
N ARG A 76 1.69 3.96 10.88
CA ARG A 76 1.89 2.91 9.88
C ARG A 76 2.66 3.46 8.69
N MET A 77 3.67 2.72 8.26
CA MET A 77 4.38 2.92 7.01
C MET A 77 3.97 1.81 6.03
N ARG A 78 3.63 2.18 4.82
CA ARG A 78 3.36 1.27 3.70
C ARG A 78 4.36 1.54 2.58
N TYR A 79 5.06 0.52 2.13
CA TYR A 79 6.02 0.59 1.04
C TYR A 79 5.56 -0.26 -0.13
N TYR A 80 5.64 0.28 -1.31
CA TYR A 80 5.39 -0.38 -2.57
C TYR A 80 6.60 -0.16 -3.46
N GLY A 81 7.17 -1.24 -4.00
CA GLY A 81 8.29 -1.18 -4.93
C GLY A 81 7.89 -0.64 -6.29
N GLU A 82 8.86 -0.58 -7.16
CA GLU A 82 8.65 -0.20 -8.57
C GLU A 82 7.74 -1.20 -9.28
N TRP A 83 6.99 -0.71 -10.24
CA TRP A 83 6.08 -1.50 -11.05
C TRP A 83 5.93 -0.90 -12.45
N ARG A 84 5.29 -1.63 -13.36
CA ARG A 84 5.11 -1.20 -14.75
C ARG A 84 3.65 -1.27 -15.15
N ASP A 85 3.17 -0.23 -15.82
CA ASP A 85 1.87 -0.25 -16.48
C ASP A 85 2.02 -0.03 -17.98
N TYR A 86 1.07 -0.59 -18.71
CA TYR A 86 0.96 -0.44 -20.14
C TYR A 86 -0.18 0.50 -20.48
N SER A 87 0.08 1.43 -21.39
CA SER A 87 -0.92 2.38 -21.83
C SER A 87 -2.09 1.70 -22.52
N GLY A 88 -3.19 2.42 -22.54
CA GLY A 88 -4.36 1.98 -23.24
C GLY A 88 -4.41 2.31 -24.72
N ASN A 89 -3.27 2.41 -25.41
CA ASN A 89 -3.26 2.54 -26.86
C ASN A 89 -3.81 1.26 -27.53
N SER A 90 -4.12 1.31 -28.82
CA SER A 90 -4.72 0.19 -29.55
C SER A 90 -3.81 -1.03 -29.65
N THR A 91 -2.49 -0.84 -29.64
CA THR A 91 -1.50 -1.91 -29.70
C THR A 91 -1.14 -2.44 -28.31
N GLY A 92 -1.30 -1.61 -27.26
CA GLY A 92 -1.03 -1.98 -25.87
C GLY A 92 0.45 -2.26 -25.57
N ASP A 93 1.36 -1.72 -26.35
CA ASP A 93 2.81 -1.95 -26.30
C ASP A 93 3.60 -0.79 -25.67
N ILE A 94 2.96 0.35 -25.47
CA ILE A 94 3.58 1.49 -24.78
C ILE A 94 3.49 1.26 -23.27
N PHE A 95 4.60 1.30 -22.58
CA PHE A 95 4.67 1.13 -21.14
C PHE A 95 5.29 2.32 -20.45
N GLN A 96 5.05 2.40 -19.14
CA GLN A 96 5.70 3.34 -18.23
C GLN A 96 6.10 2.59 -16.97
N ASP A 97 7.33 2.81 -16.53
CA ASP A 97 7.81 2.38 -15.23
C ASP A 97 7.45 3.44 -14.18
N PHE A 98 6.88 3.00 -13.07
CA PHE A 98 6.50 3.81 -11.93
C PHE A 98 7.46 3.54 -10.79
N GLY A 99 7.91 4.60 -10.12
CA GLY A 99 8.82 4.54 -9.00
C GLY A 99 8.20 3.90 -7.76
N ALA A 100 9.06 3.54 -6.82
CA ALA A 100 8.62 3.05 -5.52
C ALA A 100 7.91 4.15 -4.72
N MET A 101 6.93 3.76 -3.89
CA MET A 101 6.13 4.68 -3.09
C MET A 101 6.13 4.29 -1.62
N VAL A 102 6.23 5.30 -0.75
CA VAL A 102 6.12 5.16 0.70
C VAL A 102 5.00 6.05 1.20
N LEU A 103 4.03 5.47 1.89
CA LEU A 103 2.91 6.16 2.50
C LEU A 103 2.97 6.03 4.01
N PHE A 104 2.59 7.09 4.71
CA PHE A 104 2.51 7.11 6.17
C PHE A 104 1.10 7.46 6.61
N ASP A 105 0.58 6.66 7.56
CA ASP A 105 -0.71 6.86 8.17
C ASP A 105 -0.54 7.03 9.68
N LEU A 106 -1.30 7.92 10.28
CA LEU A 106 -1.28 8.19 11.72
C LEU A 106 -2.69 8.18 12.28
N GLY A 107 -2.84 7.80 13.51
CA GLY A 107 -4.12 7.91 14.18
C GLY A 107 -4.01 7.85 15.70
N ALA A 108 -5.00 8.43 16.36
CA ALA A 108 -5.15 8.38 17.79
C ALA A 108 -6.61 8.20 18.17
N THR A 109 -6.86 7.32 19.12
CA THR A 109 -8.17 7.09 19.71
C THR A 109 -8.10 7.48 21.20
N TYR A 110 -9.07 8.23 21.66
CA TYR A 110 -9.22 8.58 23.08
C TYR A 110 -10.51 7.98 23.62
N GLN A 111 -10.40 7.17 24.66
CA GLN A 111 -11.55 6.61 25.38
C GLN A 111 -12.06 7.66 26.38
N VAL A 112 -13.13 8.36 26.01
CA VAL A 112 -13.72 9.41 26.87
C VAL A 112 -14.31 8.80 28.13
N ASN A 113 -15.14 7.75 27.95
CA ASN A 113 -15.74 6.94 29.02
C ASN A 113 -16.01 5.52 28.50
N ASP A 114 -16.65 4.66 29.29
CA ASP A 114 -16.88 3.25 28.92
C ASP A 114 -17.74 3.08 27.66
N ASN A 115 -18.52 4.08 27.29
CA ASN A 115 -19.46 4.04 26.18
C ASN A 115 -19.05 4.89 24.97
N LEU A 116 -18.08 5.80 25.11
CA LEU A 116 -17.72 6.75 24.05
C LEU A 116 -16.21 6.79 23.82
N SER A 117 -15.82 6.60 22.58
CA SER A 117 -14.47 6.91 22.12
C SER A 117 -14.48 7.84 20.90
N VAL A 118 -13.41 8.61 20.79
CA VAL A 118 -13.16 9.52 19.66
C VAL A 118 -11.86 9.11 18.98
N ARG A 119 -11.92 8.88 17.69
CA ARG A 119 -10.75 8.59 16.86
C ARG A 119 -10.52 9.73 15.87
N VAL A 120 -9.29 10.17 15.76
CA VAL A 120 -8.81 11.06 14.71
C VAL A 120 -7.70 10.35 13.96
N GLY A 121 -7.61 10.59 12.67
CA GLY A 121 -6.53 9.97 11.88
C GLY A 121 -6.30 10.68 10.56
N ALA A 122 -5.17 10.34 9.96
CA ALA A 122 -4.75 10.76 8.64
C ALA A 122 -4.17 9.55 7.90
N GLU A 123 -4.65 9.31 6.70
CA GLU A 123 -4.05 8.40 5.75
C GLU A 123 -3.21 9.21 4.77
N ASN A 124 -2.05 8.68 4.38
CA ASN A 124 -1.10 9.41 3.55
C ASN A 124 -0.83 10.83 4.10
N VAL A 125 -0.41 10.91 5.35
CA VAL A 125 -0.28 12.18 6.11
C VAL A 125 0.64 13.21 5.46
N PHE A 126 1.56 12.78 4.59
CA PHE A 126 2.47 13.65 3.84
C PHE A 126 1.95 14.05 2.46
N ASP A 127 0.70 13.71 2.13
CA ASP A 127 0.05 14.04 0.85
C ASP A 127 0.89 13.64 -0.37
N GLN A 128 1.45 12.43 -0.34
CA GLN A 128 2.26 11.91 -1.43
C GLN A 128 1.39 11.46 -2.59
N TYR A 129 1.83 11.77 -3.79
CA TYR A 129 1.20 11.33 -5.04
C TYR A 129 2.15 10.44 -5.83
N PRO A 130 1.62 9.46 -6.60
CA PRO A 130 2.44 8.65 -7.49
C PRO A 130 2.93 9.46 -8.71
N ASP A 131 3.81 8.86 -9.49
CA ASP A 131 4.18 9.38 -10.79
C ASP A 131 2.96 9.52 -11.69
N GLU A 132 2.86 10.63 -12.43
CA GLU A 132 1.78 10.86 -13.38
C GLU A 132 1.83 9.86 -14.54
N ALA A 133 0.66 9.36 -14.94
CA ALA A 133 0.53 8.41 -16.04
C ALA A 133 0.53 9.13 -17.39
N THR A 134 1.69 9.31 -17.98
CA THR A 134 1.92 10.07 -19.21
C THR A 134 1.01 9.65 -20.37
N TYR A 135 0.69 8.35 -20.47
CA TYR A 135 -0.08 7.81 -21.60
C TYR A 135 -1.56 7.56 -21.30
N GLN A 136 -2.06 7.92 -20.13
CA GLN A 136 -3.46 7.72 -19.75
C GLN A 136 -4.30 9.01 -19.76
N ALA A 137 -3.69 10.14 -20.10
CA ALA A 137 -4.37 11.44 -20.17
C ALA A 137 -5.56 11.44 -21.15
N SER A 138 -5.51 10.67 -22.23
CA SER A 138 -6.62 10.52 -23.17
C SER A 138 -7.88 9.89 -22.54
N ARG A 139 -7.75 9.29 -21.36
CA ARG A 139 -8.85 8.70 -20.56
C ARG A 139 -9.29 9.62 -19.41
N GLY A 140 -8.72 10.82 -19.32
CA GLY A 140 -8.97 11.76 -18.24
C GLY A 140 -8.34 11.36 -16.91
N LEU A 141 -7.32 10.49 -16.93
CA LEU A 141 -6.62 10.03 -15.74
C LEU A 141 -5.27 10.74 -15.61
N ILE A 142 -4.97 11.26 -14.42
CA ILE A 142 -3.66 11.80 -14.05
C ILE A 142 -2.74 10.66 -13.64
N TYR A 143 -3.26 9.72 -12.85
CA TYR A 143 -2.53 8.57 -12.33
C TYR A 143 -2.99 7.28 -12.99
N SER A 144 -2.15 6.23 -12.96
CA SER A 144 -2.56 4.94 -13.50
C SER A 144 -3.73 4.37 -12.70
N ARG A 145 -4.77 3.92 -13.43
CA ARG A 145 -5.90 3.19 -12.84
C ARG A 145 -5.52 1.83 -12.24
N ASN A 146 -4.34 1.32 -12.60
CA ASN A 146 -3.83 0.04 -12.13
C ASN A 146 -2.84 0.21 -10.96
N ALA A 147 -2.71 1.44 -10.42
CA ALA A 147 -1.84 1.69 -9.29
C ALA A 147 -2.15 0.73 -8.13
N PRO A 148 -1.12 0.11 -7.50
CA PRO A 148 -1.31 -0.85 -6.41
C PRO A 148 -1.63 -0.18 -5.07
N TYR A 149 -1.78 1.12 -5.05
CA TYR A 149 -2.03 1.98 -3.89
C TYR A 149 -3.05 3.06 -4.23
N ASP A 150 -3.59 3.71 -3.20
CA ASP A 150 -4.49 4.85 -3.34
C ASP A 150 -3.78 6.06 -3.97
N THR A 151 -4.45 6.72 -4.90
CA THR A 151 -3.94 7.88 -5.66
C THR A 151 -4.60 9.20 -5.27
N ASP A 152 -5.50 9.19 -4.26
CA ASP A 152 -6.31 10.36 -3.89
C ASP A 152 -5.60 11.38 -2.99
N GLY A 153 -4.33 11.10 -2.62
CA GLY A 153 -3.57 11.97 -1.73
C GLY A 153 -3.91 11.79 -0.25
N GLY A 154 -3.64 12.82 0.56
CA GLY A 154 -3.84 12.80 2.00
C GLY A 154 -5.30 12.89 2.40
N GLN A 155 -5.76 12.02 3.29
CA GLN A 155 -7.11 12.00 3.83
C GLN A 155 -7.11 12.14 5.34
N TYR A 156 -8.02 12.93 5.88
CA TYR A 156 -8.18 13.14 7.31
C TYR A 156 -9.58 12.74 7.75
N TYR A 157 -9.69 12.08 8.88
CA TYR A 157 -10.99 11.65 9.39
C TYR A 157 -11.14 11.82 10.89
N VAL A 158 -12.39 11.98 11.31
CA VAL A 158 -12.82 11.90 12.71
C VAL A 158 -13.93 10.87 12.79
N ARG A 159 -13.86 9.98 13.77
CA ARG A 159 -14.86 8.95 14.05
C ARG A 159 -15.26 9.00 15.52
N LEU A 160 -16.55 8.88 15.75
CA LEU A 160 -17.13 8.71 17.08
C LEU A 160 -17.71 7.31 17.18
N ASP A 161 -17.28 6.55 18.17
CA ASP A 161 -17.83 5.23 18.48
C ASP A 161 -18.60 5.31 19.78
N LEU A 162 -19.91 5.00 19.73
CA LEU A 162 -20.83 5.05 20.86
C LEU A 162 -21.49 3.70 21.06
N SER A 163 -21.40 3.14 22.25
CA SER A 163 -22.06 1.89 22.66
C SER A 163 -23.15 2.18 23.71
N PHE A 164 -24.28 1.45 23.64
CA PHE A 164 -25.43 1.61 24.54
C PHE A 164 -25.64 0.35 25.37
#